data_d4f3a12326ebed7f77f2fa4329ce675e
#
_entry.id   d4f3a12326ebed7f77f2fa4329ce675e
#
_cell.length_a   1.000
_cell.length_b   1.000
_cell.length_c   1.000
_cell.angle_alpha   90.00
_cell.angle_beta   90.00
_cell.angle_gamma   90.00
#
_symmetry.space_group_name_H-M   'P 1'
#
loop_
_entity.id
_entity.type
_entity.pdbx_description
1 polymer ?
#
loop_
_entity_poly.entity_id
_entity_poly.type
_entity_poly.pdbx_seq_one_letter_code
_entity_poly.pdbx_strand_id
1 'polypeptide(L)'
;MVKAVRVHKVGGPEALVYEAVDVPAPGPGEVRIRQHAIGLNFIDVYYRTGLYKAPGLPFIAGNEAAGEVVAVGPGVTHFHPGDRVAYYFNLGGYSTERNIPWDKLVKLPDHITYEQGAVLMLKGLTVWYLLHKTFKVEPHHRVLIHAAAGGIGLLACQWARAMGAHVIGTVGTQAKADLALANGCDHVILYNEEDFVARVKQISRNEL
;
A
#
# COMPACT_ATOMS: atom_id res chain seq x y z
N MET A 1 6.16 -27.04 0.30
CA MET A 1 6.10 -26.59 1.70
C MET A 1 5.98 -25.09 1.68
N VAL A 2 4.94 -24.54 2.28
CA VAL A 2 4.72 -23.10 2.33
C VAL A 2 5.75 -22.45 3.23
N LYS A 3 6.26 -21.28 2.84
CA LYS A 3 7.19 -20.47 3.62
C LYS A 3 6.52 -19.14 3.98
N ALA A 4 6.80 -18.62 5.18
CA ALA A 4 6.27 -17.35 5.64
C ALA A 4 7.27 -16.63 6.55
N VAL A 5 7.10 -15.30 6.66
CA VAL A 5 7.81 -14.48 7.65
C VAL A 5 6.88 -14.28 8.84
N ARG A 6 7.24 -14.89 9.97
CA ARG A 6 6.46 -14.83 11.22
C ARG A 6 7.10 -13.93 12.26
N VAL A 7 6.27 -13.36 13.10
CA VAL A 7 6.65 -12.57 14.26
C VAL A 7 6.22 -13.35 15.51
N HIS A 8 7.17 -13.94 16.21
CA HIS A 8 6.93 -14.69 17.46
C HIS A 8 6.87 -13.78 18.69
N LYS A 9 7.59 -12.65 18.62
CA LYS A 9 7.63 -11.59 19.64
C LYS A 9 7.83 -10.26 18.92
N VAL A 10 7.10 -9.24 19.34
CA VAL A 10 7.27 -7.88 18.78
C VAL A 10 8.68 -7.35 19.04
N GLY A 11 9.22 -6.59 18.08
CA GLY A 11 10.59 -6.09 18.16
C GLY A 11 11.06 -5.37 16.91
N GLY A 12 12.37 -5.24 16.77
CA GLY A 12 13.05 -4.70 15.61
C GLY A 12 13.01 -5.66 14.40
N PRO A 13 13.81 -5.40 13.35
CA PRO A 13 13.86 -6.26 12.15
C PRO A 13 14.18 -7.73 12.45
N GLU A 14 14.92 -8.01 13.51
CA GLU A 14 15.27 -9.35 14.00
C GLU A 14 14.07 -10.18 14.44
N ALA A 15 12.92 -9.56 14.69
CA ALA A 15 11.68 -10.26 15.02
C ALA A 15 11.04 -10.99 13.81
N LEU A 16 11.53 -10.71 12.60
CA LEU A 16 11.05 -11.33 11.36
C LEU A 16 11.76 -12.66 11.14
N VAL A 17 11.05 -13.77 11.36
CA VAL A 17 11.60 -15.13 11.20
C VAL A 17 11.03 -15.79 9.95
N TYR A 18 11.90 -16.13 8.99
CA TYR A 18 11.51 -16.85 7.77
C TYR A 18 11.53 -18.36 8.04
N GLU A 19 10.37 -18.98 8.03
CA GLU A 19 10.20 -20.39 8.40
C GLU A 19 9.15 -21.12 7.56
N ALA A 20 9.11 -22.44 7.67
CA ALA A 20 8.07 -23.26 7.09
C ALA A 20 6.79 -23.16 7.93
N VAL A 21 5.65 -23.13 7.26
CA VAL A 21 4.33 -23.13 7.90
C VAL A 21 3.40 -24.12 7.22
N ASP A 22 2.51 -24.70 8.00
CA ASP A 22 1.42 -25.50 7.47
C ASP A 22 0.23 -24.59 7.18
N VAL A 23 -0.35 -24.76 6.01
CA VAL A 23 -1.56 -24.07 5.60
C VAL A 23 -2.61 -25.13 5.28
N PRO A 24 -3.66 -25.32 6.08
CA PRO A 24 -4.69 -26.32 5.87
C PRO A 24 -5.48 -26.04 4.59
N ALA A 25 -6.23 -27.00 4.07
CA ALA A 25 -7.13 -26.76 2.94
C ALA A 25 -8.04 -25.53 3.22
N PRO A 26 -8.40 -24.73 2.20
CA PRO A 26 -9.26 -23.58 2.42
C PRO A 26 -10.62 -24.00 2.97
N GLY A 27 -11.02 -23.35 4.06
CA GLY A 27 -12.31 -23.57 4.71
C GLY A 27 -13.49 -22.95 3.94
N PRO A 28 -14.72 -23.06 4.46
CA PRO A 28 -15.89 -22.42 3.85
C PRO A 28 -15.68 -20.90 3.71
N GLY A 29 -15.92 -20.38 2.49
CA GLY A 29 -15.73 -18.97 2.18
C GLY A 29 -14.28 -18.53 2.03
N GLU A 30 -13.30 -19.43 2.06
CA GLU A 30 -11.89 -19.10 1.87
C GLU A 30 -11.38 -19.47 0.49
N VAL A 31 -10.33 -18.79 0.08
CA VAL A 31 -9.58 -19.03 -1.16
C VAL A 31 -8.12 -19.25 -0.81
N ARG A 32 -7.47 -20.28 -1.38
CA ARG A 32 -6.03 -20.45 -1.34
C ARG A 32 -5.39 -19.64 -2.47
N ILE A 33 -4.47 -18.76 -2.11
CA ILE A 33 -3.68 -17.97 -3.07
C ILE A 33 -2.22 -18.40 -3.01
N ARG A 34 -1.61 -18.59 -4.18
CA ARG A 34 -0.16 -18.56 -4.36
C ARG A 34 0.24 -17.13 -4.66
N GLN A 35 1.06 -16.53 -3.80
CA GLN A 35 1.46 -15.15 -3.94
C GLN A 35 2.65 -15.03 -4.89
N HIS A 36 2.55 -14.15 -5.88
CA HIS A 36 3.59 -13.87 -6.89
C HIS A 36 4.36 -12.60 -6.55
N ALA A 37 3.69 -11.61 -5.95
CA ALA A 37 4.29 -10.38 -5.50
C ALA A 37 3.68 -9.94 -4.16
N ILE A 38 4.50 -9.36 -3.29
CA ILE A 38 4.11 -8.95 -1.95
C ILE A 38 4.50 -7.48 -1.76
N GLY A 39 3.53 -6.64 -1.39
CA GLY A 39 3.75 -5.24 -1.08
C GLY A 39 4.32 -5.05 0.32
N LEU A 40 5.29 -4.15 0.45
CA LEU A 40 5.87 -3.76 1.72
C LEU A 40 5.34 -2.38 2.11
N ASN A 41 4.84 -2.25 3.34
CA ASN A 41 4.20 -1.04 3.81
C ASN A 41 4.60 -0.70 5.26
N PHE A 42 4.54 0.59 5.64
CA PHE A 42 4.85 1.03 6.99
C PHE A 42 3.96 0.40 8.07
N ILE A 43 2.73 0.04 7.73
CA ILE A 43 1.82 -0.65 8.65
C ILE A 43 2.38 -2.00 9.12
N ASP A 44 3.18 -2.68 8.30
CA ASP A 44 3.83 -3.94 8.65
C ASP A 44 4.85 -3.75 9.79
N VAL A 45 5.54 -2.60 9.78
CA VAL A 45 6.43 -2.18 10.88
C VAL A 45 5.62 -1.94 12.16
N TYR A 46 4.45 -1.30 12.07
CA TYR A 46 3.61 -1.03 13.24
C TYR A 46 3.12 -2.30 13.92
N TYR A 47 2.74 -3.32 13.15
CA TYR A 47 2.41 -4.64 13.71
C TYR A 47 3.63 -5.34 14.30
N ARG A 48 4.75 -5.33 13.58
CA ARG A 48 6.00 -5.96 14.05
C ARG A 48 6.49 -5.37 15.36
N THR A 49 6.45 -4.06 15.53
CA THR A 49 6.92 -3.36 16.74
C THR A 49 5.89 -3.37 17.87
N GLY A 50 4.65 -3.80 17.62
CA GLY A 50 3.57 -3.80 18.60
C GLY A 50 2.86 -2.46 18.76
N LEU A 51 3.16 -1.44 17.94
CA LEU A 51 2.40 -0.19 17.91
C LEU A 51 0.93 -0.47 17.55
N TYR A 52 0.72 -1.37 16.58
CA TYR A 52 -0.59 -1.93 16.30
C TYR A 52 -0.68 -3.35 16.85
N LYS A 53 -1.76 -3.62 17.58
CA LYS A 53 -1.99 -4.93 18.18
C LYS A 53 -2.36 -5.94 17.08
N ALA A 54 -1.54 -6.97 16.92
CA ALA A 54 -1.86 -8.11 16.07
C ALA A 54 -2.93 -9.00 16.76
N PRO A 55 -3.66 -9.82 15.96
CA PRO A 55 -4.68 -10.73 16.50
C PRO A 55 -4.14 -11.73 17.51
N GLY A 56 -2.86 -12.07 17.42
CA GLY A 56 -2.15 -13.00 18.33
C GLY A 56 -0.69 -13.14 17.96
N LEU A 57 0.06 -13.86 18.77
CA LEU A 57 1.45 -14.26 18.49
C LEU A 57 1.53 -15.79 18.49
N PRO A 58 2.27 -16.40 17.57
CA PRO A 58 2.93 -15.76 16.43
C PRO A 58 1.94 -15.39 15.29
N PHE A 59 2.24 -14.34 14.54
CA PHE A 59 1.48 -13.97 13.34
C PHE A 59 2.39 -13.90 12.10
N ILE A 60 1.82 -14.08 10.91
CA ILE A 60 2.50 -13.83 9.64
C ILE A 60 2.33 -12.35 9.30
N ALA A 61 3.44 -11.65 9.07
CA ALA A 61 3.44 -10.24 8.72
C ALA A 61 2.94 -9.98 7.28
N GLY A 62 2.86 -8.70 6.90
CA GLY A 62 2.44 -8.26 5.57
C GLY A 62 0.94 -8.09 5.40
N ASN A 63 0.54 -7.03 4.70
CA ASN A 63 -0.86 -6.63 4.57
C ASN A 63 -1.35 -6.56 3.12
N GLU A 64 -0.47 -6.71 2.13
CA GLU A 64 -0.77 -6.47 0.72
C GLU A 64 -0.01 -7.46 -0.16
N ALA A 65 -0.68 -8.06 -1.11
CA ALA A 65 -0.05 -8.91 -2.12
C ALA A 65 -0.94 -9.11 -3.36
N ALA A 66 -0.35 -9.68 -4.40
CA ALA A 66 -1.05 -10.18 -5.56
C ALA A 66 -0.55 -11.59 -5.93
N GLY A 67 -1.44 -12.38 -6.48
CA GLY A 67 -1.14 -13.77 -6.82
C GLY A 67 -2.26 -14.44 -7.59
N GLU A 68 -2.21 -15.75 -7.60
CA GLU A 68 -3.12 -16.65 -8.33
C GLU A 68 -3.90 -17.51 -7.34
N VAL A 69 -5.19 -17.66 -7.58
CA VAL A 69 -6.03 -18.63 -6.88
C VAL A 69 -5.59 -20.04 -7.26
N VAL A 70 -5.25 -20.86 -6.27
CA VAL A 70 -4.85 -22.26 -6.50
C VAL A 70 -5.89 -23.27 -5.99
N ALA A 71 -6.75 -22.87 -5.06
CA ALA A 71 -7.87 -23.66 -4.58
C ALA A 71 -8.96 -22.79 -4.00
N VAL A 72 -10.17 -23.26 -3.96
CA VAL A 72 -11.35 -22.60 -3.35
C VAL A 72 -11.99 -23.51 -2.32
N GLY A 73 -12.45 -22.93 -1.22
CA GLY A 73 -13.20 -23.63 -0.20
C GLY A 73 -14.70 -23.74 -0.52
N PRO A 74 -15.45 -24.50 0.29
CA PRO A 74 -16.89 -24.65 0.09
C PRO A 74 -17.61 -23.29 0.08
N GLY A 75 -18.59 -23.14 -0.82
CA GLY A 75 -19.44 -21.94 -0.94
C GLY A 75 -18.80 -20.76 -1.71
N VAL A 76 -17.56 -20.87 -2.16
CA VAL A 76 -16.93 -19.84 -3.01
C VAL A 76 -17.32 -20.09 -4.48
N THR A 77 -18.03 -19.14 -5.07
CA THR A 77 -18.48 -19.19 -6.48
C THR A 77 -17.94 -18.04 -7.34
N HIS A 78 -17.31 -17.04 -6.71
CA HIS A 78 -16.82 -15.82 -7.37
C HIS A 78 -15.41 -15.98 -7.95
N PHE A 79 -14.66 -16.97 -7.45
CA PHE A 79 -13.27 -17.22 -7.84
C PHE A 79 -13.07 -18.69 -8.22
N HIS A 80 -12.12 -18.93 -9.14
CA HIS A 80 -11.74 -20.24 -9.62
C HIS A 80 -10.22 -20.36 -9.61
N PRO A 81 -9.65 -21.58 -9.51
CA PRO A 81 -8.23 -21.79 -9.74
C PRO A 81 -7.77 -21.19 -11.08
N GLY A 82 -6.67 -20.45 -11.07
CA GLY A 82 -6.16 -19.69 -12.20
C GLY A 82 -6.55 -18.20 -12.18
N ASP A 83 -7.55 -17.78 -11.38
CA ASP A 83 -7.91 -16.36 -11.28
C ASP A 83 -6.74 -15.56 -10.69
N ARG A 84 -6.39 -14.46 -11.36
CA ARG A 84 -5.42 -13.49 -10.89
C ARG A 84 -6.08 -12.53 -9.91
N VAL A 85 -5.47 -12.33 -8.74
CA VAL A 85 -6.09 -11.57 -7.64
C VAL A 85 -5.09 -10.69 -6.93
N ALA A 86 -5.60 -9.62 -6.31
CA ALA A 86 -4.87 -8.77 -5.37
C ALA A 86 -5.73 -8.51 -4.13
N TYR A 87 -5.08 -8.13 -3.04
CA TYR A 87 -5.75 -7.75 -1.80
C TYR A 87 -4.89 -6.81 -0.96
N TYR A 88 -5.53 -6.13 -0.01
CA TYR A 88 -4.84 -5.34 1.00
C TYR A 88 -5.56 -5.41 2.35
N PHE A 89 -4.87 -4.94 3.40
CA PHE A 89 -5.39 -4.82 4.77
C PHE A 89 -5.85 -6.16 5.38
N ASN A 90 -5.08 -7.22 5.11
CA ASN A 90 -5.31 -8.53 5.70
C ASN A 90 -3.96 -9.19 6.02
N LEU A 91 -3.59 -9.24 7.32
CA LEU A 91 -2.33 -9.82 7.79
C LEU A 91 -2.10 -11.23 7.24
N GLY A 92 -0.84 -11.57 6.95
CA GLY A 92 -0.43 -12.86 6.37
C GLY A 92 0.14 -12.72 4.96
N GLY A 93 0.40 -11.50 4.50
CA GLY A 93 0.95 -11.22 3.18
C GLY A 93 2.36 -11.77 2.97
N TYR A 94 3.19 -11.84 4.00
CA TYR A 94 4.56 -12.34 3.88
C TYR A 94 4.62 -13.86 3.93
N SER A 95 3.98 -14.50 2.96
CA SER A 95 3.98 -15.96 2.77
C SER A 95 3.96 -16.33 1.29
N THR A 96 4.40 -17.53 0.95
CA THR A 96 4.36 -18.01 -0.43
C THR A 96 2.95 -18.43 -0.85
N GLU A 97 2.18 -18.97 0.09
CA GLU A 97 0.75 -19.28 -0.08
C GLU A 97 -0.01 -19.00 1.21
N ARG A 98 -1.30 -18.69 1.10
CA ARG A 98 -2.19 -18.50 2.25
C ARG A 98 -3.64 -18.77 1.90
N ASN A 99 -4.46 -19.02 2.92
CA ASN A 99 -5.90 -18.89 2.81
C ASN A 99 -6.33 -17.46 3.17
N ILE A 100 -7.37 -16.96 2.50
CA ILE A 100 -7.95 -15.64 2.74
C ILE A 100 -9.45 -15.70 2.44
N PRO A 101 -10.31 -15.00 3.18
CA PRO A 101 -11.73 -14.86 2.84
C PRO A 101 -11.88 -14.28 1.43
N TRP A 102 -12.78 -14.87 0.64
CA TRP A 102 -12.95 -14.50 -0.76
C TRP A 102 -13.39 -13.02 -0.94
N ASP A 103 -14.12 -12.46 0.02
CA ASP A 103 -14.61 -11.09 0.01
C ASP A 103 -13.51 -10.03 0.20
N LYS A 104 -12.28 -10.45 0.52
CA LYS A 104 -11.09 -9.60 0.60
C LYS A 104 -10.29 -9.53 -0.70
N LEU A 105 -10.69 -10.31 -1.70
CA LEU A 105 -9.98 -10.40 -2.97
C LEU A 105 -10.62 -9.54 -4.04
N VAL A 106 -9.77 -8.96 -4.89
CA VAL A 106 -10.16 -8.26 -6.11
C VAL A 106 -9.53 -8.99 -7.30
N LYS A 107 -10.32 -9.24 -8.35
CA LYS A 107 -9.76 -9.78 -9.60
C LYS A 107 -8.80 -8.75 -10.20
N LEU A 108 -7.62 -9.22 -10.57
CA LEU A 108 -6.58 -8.40 -11.17
C LEU A 108 -6.78 -8.41 -12.69
N PRO A 109 -6.96 -7.26 -13.35
CA PRO A 109 -7.07 -7.17 -14.79
C PRO A 109 -5.81 -7.71 -15.50
N ASP A 110 -5.96 -8.28 -16.70
CA ASP A 110 -4.87 -8.93 -17.42
C ASP A 110 -3.69 -8.02 -17.73
N HIS A 111 -3.95 -6.74 -17.97
CA HIS A 111 -2.91 -5.73 -18.26
C HIS A 111 -2.16 -5.22 -17.02
N ILE A 112 -2.57 -5.59 -15.81
CA ILE A 112 -1.89 -5.24 -14.55
C ILE A 112 -1.00 -6.41 -14.13
N THR A 113 0.28 -6.18 -13.90
CA THR A 113 1.19 -7.22 -13.41
C THR A 113 0.94 -7.54 -11.93
N TYR A 114 1.45 -8.68 -11.45
CA TYR A 114 1.35 -9.01 -10.02
C TYR A 114 2.09 -7.99 -9.15
N GLU A 115 3.25 -7.49 -9.60
CA GLU A 115 4.02 -6.46 -8.90
C GLU A 115 3.22 -5.16 -8.79
N GLN A 116 2.56 -4.73 -9.87
CA GLN A 116 1.67 -3.58 -9.84
C GLN A 116 0.49 -3.81 -8.89
N GLY A 117 -0.16 -4.97 -8.99
CA GLY A 117 -1.28 -5.35 -8.10
C GLY A 117 -0.89 -5.36 -6.62
N ALA A 118 0.33 -5.83 -6.30
CA ALA A 118 0.84 -5.93 -4.94
C ALA A 118 1.20 -4.58 -4.29
N VAL A 119 1.28 -3.49 -5.05
CA VAL A 119 1.64 -2.16 -4.50
C VAL A 119 0.60 -1.08 -4.73
N LEU A 120 -0.43 -1.37 -5.53
CA LEU A 120 -1.46 -0.40 -5.90
C LEU A 120 -2.66 -0.40 -4.92
N MET A 121 -2.99 -1.53 -4.31
CA MET A 121 -4.22 -1.65 -3.53
C MET A 121 -4.19 -0.71 -2.32
N LEU A 122 -3.21 -0.83 -1.44
CA LEU A 122 -3.13 0.01 -0.24
C LEU A 122 -2.90 1.47 -0.60
N LYS A 123 -1.90 1.75 -1.43
CA LYS A 123 -1.50 3.12 -1.77
C LYS A 123 -2.54 3.81 -2.65
N GLY A 124 -3.05 3.12 -3.68
CA GLY A 124 -4.06 3.66 -4.58
C GLY A 124 -5.39 3.95 -3.88
N LEU A 125 -5.89 3.02 -3.06
CA LEU A 125 -7.12 3.25 -2.28
C LEU A 125 -6.94 4.37 -1.24
N THR A 126 -5.74 4.49 -0.65
CA THR A 126 -5.43 5.61 0.26
C THR A 126 -5.52 6.94 -0.49
N VAL A 127 -4.88 7.06 -1.64
CA VAL A 127 -4.93 8.28 -2.45
C VAL A 127 -6.36 8.57 -2.90
N TRP A 128 -7.07 7.54 -3.37
CA TRP A 128 -8.46 7.69 -3.79
C TRP A 128 -9.34 8.27 -2.68
N TYR A 129 -9.31 7.70 -1.47
CA TYR A 129 -10.18 8.21 -0.41
C TYR A 129 -9.76 9.62 0.07
N LEU A 130 -8.46 9.93 0.06
CA LEU A 130 -7.97 11.26 0.42
C LEU A 130 -8.47 12.33 -0.56
N LEU A 131 -8.34 12.07 -1.88
CA LEU A 131 -8.68 13.04 -2.93
C LEU A 131 -10.16 13.11 -3.27
N HIS A 132 -10.97 12.09 -2.92
CA HIS A 132 -12.38 12.03 -3.31
C HIS A 132 -13.37 11.94 -2.14
N LYS A 133 -12.95 11.41 -0.97
CA LYS A 133 -13.86 11.18 0.16
C LYS A 133 -13.54 12.07 1.36
N THR A 134 -12.26 12.23 1.71
CA THR A 134 -11.84 13.11 2.82
C THR A 134 -11.98 14.57 2.41
N PHE A 135 -11.44 14.91 1.25
CA PHE A 135 -11.58 16.20 0.61
C PHE A 135 -11.72 16.00 -0.89
N LYS A 136 -12.79 16.52 -1.48
CA LYS A 136 -13.01 16.44 -2.92
C LYS A 136 -12.11 17.45 -3.63
N VAL A 137 -11.02 16.98 -4.19
CA VAL A 137 -10.10 17.82 -4.95
C VAL A 137 -10.72 18.21 -6.28
N GLU A 138 -10.60 19.49 -6.66
CA GLU A 138 -11.10 20.07 -7.90
C GLU A 138 -9.98 20.84 -8.63
N PRO A 139 -10.14 21.15 -9.94
CA PRO A 139 -9.05 21.67 -10.78
C PRO A 139 -8.38 22.97 -10.29
N HIS A 140 -9.08 23.80 -9.52
CA HIS A 140 -8.54 25.07 -9.02
C HIS A 140 -7.89 24.96 -7.65
N HIS A 141 -7.97 23.81 -7.00
CA HIS A 141 -7.41 23.64 -5.66
C HIS A 141 -5.88 23.62 -5.69
N ARG A 142 -5.29 24.15 -4.62
CA ARG A 142 -3.87 23.97 -4.28
C ARG A 142 -3.77 22.91 -3.21
N VAL A 143 -2.93 21.91 -3.42
CA VAL A 143 -2.81 20.77 -2.52
C VAL A 143 -1.38 20.66 -2.04
N LEU A 144 -1.20 20.70 -0.71
CA LEU A 144 0.09 20.42 -0.09
C LEU A 144 0.20 18.94 0.24
N ILE A 145 1.24 18.28 -0.27
CA ILE A 145 1.50 16.85 -0.06
C ILE A 145 2.84 16.70 0.65
N HIS A 146 2.81 16.25 1.90
CA HIS A 146 4.01 15.88 2.64
C HIS A 146 4.57 14.54 2.17
N ALA A 147 5.89 14.36 2.25
CA ALA A 147 6.59 13.18 1.74
C ALA A 147 6.22 12.87 0.28
N ALA A 148 6.21 13.88 -0.58
CA ALA A 148 5.76 13.81 -1.96
C ALA A 148 6.49 12.77 -2.82
N ALA A 149 7.73 12.40 -2.49
CA ALA A 149 8.49 11.33 -3.13
C ALA A 149 8.29 9.94 -2.49
N GLY A 150 7.39 9.81 -1.51
CA GLY A 150 7.03 8.51 -0.93
C GLY A 150 6.01 7.74 -1.76
N GLY A 151 5.76 6.47 -1.43
CA GLY A 151 4.87 5.61 -2.22
C GLY A 151 3.43 6.13 -2.36
N ILE A 152 2.85 6.75 -1.32
CA ILE A 152 1.56 7.44 -1.39
C ILE A 152 1.74 8.79 -2.08
N GLY A 153 2.80 9.54 -1.73
CA GLY A 153 3.06 10.87 -2.24
C GLY A 153 3.15 10.92 -3.77
N LEU A 154 3.93 10.01 -4.37
CA LEU A 154 4.07 9.95 -5.83
C LEU A 154 2.73 9.71 -6.55
N LEU A 155 1.92 8.78 -6.06
CA LEU A 155 0.59 8.53 -6.62
C LEU A 155 -0.35 9.73 -6.40
N ALA A 156 -0.31 10.34 -5.22
CA ALA A 156 -1.14 11.51 -4.89
C ALA A 156 -0.78 12.72 -5.76
N CYS A 157 0.51 12.97 -6.01
CA CYS A 157 0.97 14.04 -6.88
C CYS A 157 0.47 13.85 -8.32
N GLN A 158 0.67 12.65 -8.88
CA GLN A 158 0.20 12.31 -10.23
C GLN A 158 -1.32 12.46 -10.36
N TRP A 159 -2.05 11.93 -9.38
CA TRP A 159 -3.52 11.93 -9.44
C TRP A 159 -4.10 13.33 -9.24
N ALA A 160 -3.62 14.09 -8.23
CA ALA A 160 -4.06 15.47 -8.01
C ALA A 160 -3.77 16.36 -9.23
N ARG A 161 -2.58 16.21 -9.85
CA ARG A 161 -2.25 16.91 -11.10
C ARG A 161 -3.18 16.52 -12.25
N ALA A 162 -3.48 15.23 -12.40
CA ALA A 162 -4.40 14.76 -13.42
C ALA A 162 -5.84 15.29 -13.23
N MET A 163 -6.22 15.61 -11.98
CA MET A 163 -7.48 16.29 -11.66
C MET A 163 -7.43 17.80 -11.90
N GLY A 164 -6.29 18.35 -12.32
CA GLY A 164 -6.10 19.77 -12.57
C GLY A 164 -5.78 20.62 -11.34
N ALA A 165 -5.47 19.99 -10.22
CA ALA A 165 -5.03 20.71 -9.03
C ALA A 165 -3.58 21.18 -9.14
N HIS A 166 -3.23 22.24 -8.43
CA HIS A 166 -1.86 22.73 -8.28
C HIS A 166 -1.19 22.02 -7.09
N VAL A 167 -0.12 21.28 -7.35
CA VAL A 167 0.49 20.37 -6.37
C VAL A 167 1.78 20.95 -5.82
N ILE A 168 1.82 21.13 -4.49
CA ILE A 168 3.00 21.53 -3.74
C ILE A 168 3.46 20.35 -2.91
N GLY A 169 4.69 19.87 -3.13
CA GLY A 169 5.27 18.74 -2.41
C GLY A 169 6.30 19.17 -1.38
N THR A 170 6.44 18.43 -0.28
CA THR A 170 7.60 18.59 0.62
C THR A 170 8.43 17.33 0.65
N VAL A 171 9.75 17.47 0.60
CA VAL A 171 10.73 16.37 0.62
C VAL A 171 11.98 16.77 1.40
N GLY A 172 12.83 15.80 1.75
CA GLY A 172 14.02 16.05 2.57
C GLY A 172 15.34 16.15 1.78
N THR A 173 15.36 15.85 0.47
CA THR A 173 16.62 15.86 -0.32
C THR A 173 16.34 16.27 -1.77
N GLN A 174 17.38 16.79 -2.45
CA GLN A 174 17.27 17.18 -3.87
C GLN A 174 16.85 16.02 -4.76
N ALA A 175 17.43 14.83 -4.61
CA ALA A 175 17.05 13.67 -5.42
C ALA A 175 15.54 13.31 -5.27
N LYS A 176 14.96 13.50 -4.08
CA LYS A 176 13.52 13.35 -3.86
C LYS A 176 12.71 14.49 -4.46
N ALA A 177 13.28 15.70 -4.51
CA ALA A 177 12.62 16.83 -5.19
C ALA A 177 12.50 16.59 -6.68
N ASP A 178 13.58 16.16 -7.32
CA ASP A 178 13.59 15.83 -8.74
C ASP A 178 12.57 14.73 -9.07
N LEU A 179 12.50 13.69 -8.21
CA LEU A 179 11.52 12.63 -8.35
C LEU A 179 10.07 13.13 -8.20
N ALA A 180 9.79 13.99 -7.23
CA ALA A 180 8.46 14.53 -7.01
C ALA A 180 8.01 15.45 -8.15
N LEU A 181 8.92 16.30 -8.67
CA LEU A 181 8.66 17.15 -9.85
C LEU A 181 8.35 16.30 -11.09
N ALA A 182 9.15 15.26 -11.33
CA ALA A 182 8.92 14.34 -12.45
C ALA A 182 7.59 13.58 -12.34
N ASN A 183 7.00 13.49 -11.13
CA ASN A 183 5.76 12.79 -10.84
C ASN A 183 4.58 13.71 -10.48
N GLY A 184 4.60 14.95 -10.94
CA GLY A 184 3.40 15.79 -10.93
C GLY A 184 3.33 16.89 -9.89
N CYS A 185 4.37 17.11 -9.09
CA CYS A 185 4.47 18.34 -8.31
C CYS A 185 4.75 19.53 -9.24
N ASP A 186 4.06 20.65 -9.00
CA ASP A 186 4.36 21.93 -9.63
C ASP A 186 5.47 22.67 -8.88
N HIS A 187 5.48 22.53 -7.55
CA HIS A 187 6.52 23.05 -6.66
C HIS A 187 6.94 22.00 -5.64
N VAL A 188 8.23 22.02 -5.28
CA VAL A 188 8.77 21.19 -4.21
C VAL A 188 9.55 22.05 -3.21
N ILE A 189 9.39 21.73 -1.94
CA ILE A 189 10.02 22.42 -0.82
C ILE A 189 10.95 21.44 -0.11
N LEU A 190 12.22 21.81 0.05
CA LEU A 190 13.22 21.08 0.81
C LEU A 190 13.14 21.44 2.28
N TYR A 191 12.34 20.72 3.07
CA TYR A 191 12.04 21.08 4.47
C TYR A 191 13.28 21.02 5.41
N ASN A 192 14.39 20.42 4.97
CA ASN A 192 15.65 20.48 5.72
C ASN A 192 16.41 21.79 5.51
N GLU A 193 16.10 22.56 4.46
CA GLU A 193 16.80 23.75 4.02
C GLU A 193 15.90 25.00 4.06
N GLU A 194 14.59 24.80 3.97
CA GLU A 194 13.60 25.87 3.87
C GLU A 194 12.56 25.79 5.01
N ASP A 195 12.08 26.92 5.50
CA ASP A 195 10.83 26.98 6.27
C ASP A 195 9.66 26.69 5.33
N PHE A 196 9.12 25.48 5.41
CA PHE A 196 8.07 25.04 4.51
C PHE A 196 6.77 25.88 4.67
N VAL A 197 6.47 26.39 5.86
CA VAL A 197 5.27 27.21 6.10
C VAL A 197 5.39 28.56 5.38
N ALA A 198 6.54 29.22 5.53
CA ALA A 198 6.82 30.48 4.84
C ALA A 198 6.83 30.28 3.32
N ARG A 199 7.43 29.17 2.86
CA ARG A 199 7.54 28.87 1.44
C ARG A 199 6.19 28.52 0.80
N VAL A 200 5.35 27.75 1.50
CA VAL A 200 3.97 27.47 1.04
C VAL A 200 3.17 28.77 0.89
N LYS A 201 3.20 29.67 1.88
CA LYS A 201 2.53 30.97 1.79
C LYS A 201 3.01 31.79 0.60
N GLN A 202 4.31 31.79 0.33
CA GLN A 202 4.89 32.48 -0.83
C GLN A 202 4.40 31.91 -2.15
N ILE A 203 4.39 30.59 -2.30
CA ILE A 203 3.94 29.89 -3.52
C ILE A 203 2.44 30.09 -3.73
N SER A 204 1.65 30.01 -2.67
CA SER A 204 0.19 30.14 -2.72
C SER A 204 -0.29 31.61 -2.72
N ARG A 205 0.60 32.59 -2.64
CA ARG A 205 0.27 34.02 -2.49
C ARG A 205 -0.67 34.28 -1.34
N ASN A 206 -0.52 33.56 -0.22
CA ASN A 206 -1.40 33.59 0.96
C ASN A 206 -2.87 33.18 0.70
N GLU A 207 -3.13 32.38 -0.34
CA GLU A 207 -4.48 31.90 -0.71
C GLU A 207 -4.71 30.42 -0.30
N LEU A 208 -4.01 29.92 0.73
CA LEU A 208 -4.22 28.61 1.35
C LEU A 208 -4.95 28.75 2.66
#